data_da7d52c8e91fe1292664ce18bd0c53f4
#
_entry.id   da7d52c8e91fe1292664ce18bd0c53f4
#
_cell.length_a   1.000
_cell.length_b   1.000
_cell.length_c   1.000
_cell.angle_alpha   90.00
_cell.angle_beta   90.00
_cell.angle_gamma   90.00
#
_symmetry.space_group_name_H-M   'P 1'
#
loop_
_entity.id
_entity.type
_entity.pdbx_description
1 polymer ?
#
loop_
_entity_poly.entity_id
_entity_poly.type
_entity_poly.pdbx_seq_one_letter_code
_entity_poly.pdbx_strand_id
1 'polypeptide(L)'
;TAVTALVALLVCLAPTTIGALLSAIGIAGMSRLNEANVLAMSGRAIEAAGDVDILMLDKTGTITLGNRQAAEFIPVDGVDPAELADAAQLSSLADETPQGRSIVVLAKEQFGLRGRTLEDKGMEFIPFTAATRMSGVNYADSEIRKGAADSVRAYVEAAGGVFSKECDEAVERIAKVGGTPLVVAK
;
A
#
# COMPACT_ATOMS: atom_id res chain seq x y z
N THR A 1 28.46 -7.32 64.05
CA THR A 1 27.97 -8.60 63.47
C THR A 1 26.67 -8.44 62.69
N ALA A 2 25.75 -7.55 63.11
CA ALA A 2 24.47 -7.37 62.39
C ALA A 2 24.64 -6.76 60.99
N VAL A 3 25.56 -5.82 60.80
CA VAL A 3 25.78 -5.13 59.50
C VAL A 3 26.38 -6.08 58.46
N THR A 4 27.36 -6.88 58.83
CA THR A 4 27.97 -7.87 57.93
C THR A 4 26.99 -8.96 57.51
N ALA A 5 26.13 -9.40 58.42
CA ALA A 5 25.06 -10.36 58.09
C ALA A 5 24.02 -9.76 57.15
N LEU A 6 23.67 -8.49 57.32
CA LEU A 6 22.72 -7.76 56.50
C LEU A 6 23.26 -7.54 55.08
N VAL A 7 24.53 -7.20 54.94
CA VAL A 7 25.22 -7.04 53.64
C VAL A 7 25.34 -8.39 52.94
N ALA A 8 25.69 -9.46 53.63
CA ALA A 8 25.74 -10.79 53.11
C ALA A 8 24.36 -11.25 52.58
N LEU A 9 23.31 -11.00 53.38
CA LEU A 9 21.94 -11.30 52.98
C LEU A 9 21.49 -10.51 51.75
N LEU A 10 21.84 -9.21 51.69
CA LEU A 10 21.53 -8.36 50.55
C LEU A 10 22.21 -8.84 49.29
N VAL A 11 23.49 -9.23 49.34
CA VAL A 11 24.23 -9.76 48.20
C VAL A 11 23.67 -11.12 47.74
N CYS A 12 23.26 -11.97 48.68
CA CYS A 12 22.61 -13.25 48.35
C CYS A 12 21.22 -13.09 47.74
N LEU A 13 20.46 -12.09 48.18
CA LEU A 13 19.11 -11.81 47.67
C LEU A 13 19.09 -11.01 46.34
N ALA A 14 20.16 -10.28 46.06
CA ALA A 14 20.27 -9.55 44.80
C ALA A 14 20.77 -10.48 43.68
N PRO A 15 19.93 -10.86 42.69
CA PRO A 15 20.29 -11.79 41.61
C PRO A 15 21.15 -11.10 40.54
N THR A 16 22.34 -10.56 40.96
CA THR A 16 23.21 -9.78 40.06
C THR A 16 23.70 -10.57 38.87
N THR A 17 23.97 -11.85 39.04
CA THR A 17 24.38 -12.77 37.95
C THR A 17 23.24 -13.04 36.96
N ILE A 18 22.01 -13.16 37.44
CA ILE A 18 20.82 -13.40 36.62
C ILE A 18 20.54 -12.17 35.76
N GLY A 19 20.61 -10.97 36.32
CA GLY A 19 20.39 -9.72 35.58
C GLY A 19 21.41 -9.51 34.47
N ALA A 20 22.69 -9.78 34.70
CA ALA A 20 23.72 -9.73 33.65
C ALA A 20 23.55 -10.80 32.59
N LEU A 21 23.18 -12.02 32.99
CA LEU A 21 22.95 -13.13 32.04
C LEU A 21 21.74 -12.89 31.13
N LEU A 22 20.65 -12.37 31.69
CA LEU A 22 19.45 -12.01 30.88
C LEU A 22 19.77 -10.97 29.82
N SER A 23 20.55 -9.94 30.18
CA SER A 23 20.99 -8.94 29.21
C SER A 23 21.86 -9.54 28.11
N ALA A 24 22.82 -10.39 28.45
CA ALA A 24 23.70 -11.05 27.49
C ALA A 24 22.94 -12.00 26.55
N ILE A 25 22.00 -12.79 27.09
CA ILE A 25 21.12 -13.67 26.29
C ILE A 25 20.23 -12.84 25.37
N GLY A 26 19.64 -11.74 25.85
CA GLY A 26 18.84 -10.85 25.04
C GLY A 26 19.60 -10.26 23.85
N ILE A 27 20.85 -9.81 24.08
CA ILE A 27 21.71 -9.27 23.01
C ILE A 27 22.07 -10.38 22.00
N ALA A 28 22.45 -11.55 22.47
CA ALA A 28 22.77 -12.70 21.60
C ALA A 28 21.53 -13.15 20.79
N GLY A 29 20.35 -13.13 21.38
CA GLY A 29 19.08 -13.42 20.72
C GLY A 29 18.76 -12.39 19.63
N MET A 30 18.93 -11.09 19.92
CA MET A 30 18.76 -10.02 18.90
C MET A 30 19.71 -10.18 17.74
N SER A 31 20.99 -10.52 18.00
CA SER A 31 21.97 -10.75 16.93
C SER A 31 21.55 -11.89 16.00
N ARG A 32 21.13 -13.01 16.55
CA ARG A 32 20.65 -14.17 15.77
C ARG A 32 19.40 -13.85 14.94
N LEU A 33 18.47 -13.10 15.52
CA LEU A 33 17.25 -12.68 14.79
C LEU A 33 17.59 -11.71 13.66
N ASN A 34 18.53 -10.80 13.89
CA ASN A 34 18.98 -9.88 12.85
C ASN A 34 19.65 -10.61 11.66
N GLU A 35 20.41 -11.67 11.92
CA GLU A 35 20.97 -12.56 10.88
C GLU A 35 19.85 -13.26 10.07
N ALA A 36 18.71 -13.52 10.69
CA ALA A 36 17.51 -14.06 10.05
C ALA A 36 16.57 -12.99 9.43
N ASN A 37 17.03 -11.74 9.31
CA ASN A 37 16.25 -10.59 8.85
C ASN A 37 15.01 -10.26 9.71
N VAL A 38 15.04 -10.61 10.99
CA VAL A 38 14.00 -10.27 11.97
C VAL A 38 14.53 -9.20 12.91
N LEU A 39 13.96 -8.00 12.85
CA LEU A 39 14.34 -6.90 13.72
C LEU A 39 13.59 -6.97 15.04
N ALA A 40 14.28 -7.35 16.11
CA ALA A 40 13.73 -7.28 17.48
C ALA A 40 14.21 -6.01 18.17
N MET A 41 13.30 -5.27 18.77
CA MET A 41 13.61 -3.98 19.42
C MET A 41 14.10 -4.11 20.86
N SER A 42 13.94 -5.26 21.47
CA SER A 42 14.44 -5.54 22.82
C SER A 42 14.52 -7.04 23.10
N GLY A 43 15.40 -7.46 24.03
CA GLY A 43 15.48 -8.84 24.51
C GLY A 43 14.16 -9.33 25.12
N ARG A 44 13.41 -8.43 25.75
CA ARG A 44 12.10 -8.71 26.32
C ARG A 44 11.03 -9.04 25.26
N ALA A 45 11.12 -8.42 24.09
CA ALA A 45 10.24 -8.73 22.98
C ALA A 45 10.48 -10.16 22.44
N ILE A 46 11.72 -10.64 22.53
CA ILE A 46 12.11 -12.01 22.10
C ILE A 46 11.49 -13.04 23.05
N GLU A 47 11.59 -12.81 24.36
CA GLU A 47 10.97 -13.70 25.35
C GLU A 47 9.44 -13.73 25.17
N ALA A 48 8.80 -12.56 25.03
CA ALA A 48 7.36 -12.50 24.84
C ALA A 48 6.91 -13.17 23.52
N ALA A 49 7.72 -13.10 22.47
CA ALA A 49 7.43 -13.76 21.20
C ALA A 49 7.48 -15.31 21.31
N GLY A 50 8.30 -15.85 22.24
CA GLY A 50 8.38 -17.28 22.50
C GLY A 50 7.14 -17.86 23.21
N ASP A 51 6.40 -17.01 23.91
CA ASP A 51 5.23 -17.40 24.71
C ASP A 51 3.89 -17.13 24.00
N VAL A 52 3.93 -16.80 22.69
CA VAL A 52 2.73 -16.48 21.93
C VAL A 52 2.02 -17.75 21.46
N ASP A 53 0.77 -17.93 21.89
CA ASP A 53 -0.10 -19.02 21.46
C ASP A 53 -0.88 -18.72 20.17
N ILE A 54 -1.13 -17.43 19.90
CA ILE A 54 -1.91 -16.98 18.74
C ILE A 54 -1.15 -15.91 17.98
N LEU A 55 -0.86 -16.17 16.71
CA LEU A 55 -0.22 -15.21 15.81
C LEU A 55 -1.24 -14.63 14.84
N MET A 56 -1.45 -13.33 14.89
CA MET A 56 -2.27 -12.60 13.92
C MET A 56 -1.35 -11.92 12.89
N LEU A 57 -1.52 -12.28 11.63
CA LEU A 57 -0.74 -11.71 10.53
C LEU A 57 -1.64 -10.78 9.71
N ASP A 58 -1.15 -9.55 9.47
CA ASP A 58 -1.77 -8.66 8.50
C ASP A 58 -1.52 -9.21 7.09
N LYS A 59 -2.51 -9.06 6.20
CA LYS A 59 -2.38 -9.55 4.83
C LYS A 59 -1.50 -8.62 4.01
N THR A 60 -1.82 -7.33 4.01
CA THR A 60 -1.24 -6.35 3.07
C THR A 60 0.04 -5.75 3.62
N GLY A 61 1.16 -5.97 2.94
CA GLY A 61 2.47 -5.50 3.38
C GLY A 61 3.18 -6.41 4.38
N THR A 62 2.53 -7.49 4.84
CA THR A 62 3.10 -8.51 5.73
C THR A 62 3.17 -9.87 5.03
N ILE A 63 2.02 -10.45 4.66
CA ILE A 63 1.97 -11.69 3.86
C ILE A 63 2.21 -11.39 2.39
N THR A 64 1.69 -10.27 1.90
CA THR A 64 1.90 -9.79 0.54
C THR A 64 2.85 -8.61 0.54
N LEU A 65 3.53 -8.37 -0.56
CA LEU A 65 4.46 -7.23 -0.71
C LEU A 65 3.80 -5.86 -0.51
N GLY A 66 2.47 -5.80 -0.49
CA GLY A 66 1.71 -4.55 -0.30
C GLY A 66 1.88 -3.53 -1.42
N ASN A 67 2.70 -3.85 -2.39
CA ASN A 67 3.09 -2.94 -3.45
C ASN A 67 2.16 -3.14 -4.66
N ARG A 68 1.10 -2.35 -4.72
CA ARG A 68 0.22 -2.31 -5.88
C ARG A 68 0.85 -1.43 -6.94
N GLN A 69 1.43 -2.07 -7.95
CA GLN A 69 1.99 -1.39 -9.11
C GLN A 69 1.06 -1.55 -10.30
N ALA A 70 0.88 -0.47 -11.07
CA ALA A 70 0.24 -0.53 -12.36
C ALA A 70 1.14 -1.37 -13.29
N ALA A 71 0.55 -2.36 -13.95
CA ALA A 71 1.27 -3.28 -14.81
C ALA A 71 1.01 -2.99 -16.30
N GLU A 72 -0.19 -2.61 -16.64
CA GLU A 72 -0.64 -2.51 -18.03
C GLU A 72 -1.80 -1.53 -18.17
N PHE A 73 -1.88 -0.85 -19.32
CA PHE A 73 -3.05 -0.13 -19.78
C PHE A 73 -3.77 -0.98 -20.82
N ILE A 74 -5.05 -1.25 -20.60
CA ILE A 74 -5.88 -2.08 -21.50
C ILE A 74 -6.97 -1.18 -22.07
N PRO A 75 -6.80 -0.64 -23.29
CA PRO A 75 -7.84 0.16 -23.94
C PRO A 75 -8.97 -0.75 -24.41
N VAL A 76 -10.19 -0.23 -24.42
CA VAL A 76 -11.33 -0.82 -25.11
C VAL A 76 -11.30 -0.47 -26.60
N ASP A 77 -12.03 -1.22 -27.43
CA ASP A 77 -12.08 -0.97 -28.87
C ASP A 77 -12.45 0.49 -29.18
N GLY A 78 -11.68 1.09 -30.08
CA GLY A 78 -11.86 2.47 -30.51
C GLY A 78 -11.17 3.53 -29.61
N VAL A 79 -10.52 3.13 -28.52
CA VAL A 79 -9.75 4.03 -27.65
C VAL A 79 -8.25 3.88 -27.95
N ASP A 80 -7.58 4.99 -28.21
CA ASP A 80 -6.12 5.00 -28.37
C ASP A 80 -5.45 4.68 -27.01
N PRO A 81 -4.51 3.73 -26.95
CA PRO A 81 -3.72 3.45 -25.76
C PRO A 81 -3.06 4.67 -25.13
N ALA A 82 -2.60 5.62 -25.95
CA ALA A 82 -2.00 6.85 -25.48
C ALA A 82 -3.05 7.79 -24.83
N GLU A 83 -4.27 7.82 -25.33
CA GLU A 83 -5.37 8.59 -24.75
C GLU A 83 -5.79 8.01 -23.40
N LEU A 84 -5.88 6.68 -23.28
CA LEU A 84 -6.13 6.00 -22.00
C LEU A 84 -5.04 6.31 -21.00
N ALA A 85 -3.77 6.23 -21.40
CA ALA A 85 -2.64 6.51 -20.51
C ALA A 85 -2.62 7.98 -20.05
N ASP A 86 -2.96 8.93 -20.93
CA ASP A 86 -3.07 10.36 -20.60
C ASP A 86 -4.20 10.61 -19.60
N ALA A 87 -5.38 10.06 -19.84
CA ALA A 87 -6.51 10.17 -18.92
C ALA A 87 -6.22 9.51 -17.54
N ALA A 88 -5.59 8.34 -17.54
CA ALA A 88 -5.18 7.66 -16.34
C ALA A 88 -4.12 8.46 -15.56
N GLN A 89 -3.15 9.05 -16.25
CA GLN A 89 -2.15 9.92 -15.65
C GLN A 89 -2.80 11.16 -15.03
N LEU A 90 -3.62 11.89 -15.78
CA LEU A 90 -4.30 13.10 -15.31
C LEU A 90 -5.14 12.83 -14.06
N SER A 91 -5.95 11.79 -14.06
CA SER A 91 -6.77 11.41 -12.91
C SER A 91 -5.96 10.89 -11.70
N SER A 92 -4.66 10.66 -11.89
CA SER A 92 -3.76 10.17 -10.85
C SER A 92 -2.78 11.21 -10.33
N LEU A 93 -2.70 12.40 -10.93
CA LEU A 93 -1.73 13.44 -10.53
C LEU A 93 -1.93 13.92 -9.08
N ALA A 94 -3.18 14.04 -8.63
CA ALA A 94 -3.50 14.41 -7.26
C ALA A 94 -3.66 13.20 -6.31
N ASP A 95 -3.46 12.00 -6.81
CA ASP A 95 -3.59 10.76 -6.04
C ASP A 95 -2.23 10.40 -5.42
N GLU A 96 -2.03 10.76 -4.16
CA GLU A 96 -0.80 10.51 -3.41
C GLU A 96 -0.62 9.03 -3.01
N THR A 97 -1.59 8.18 -3.32
CA THR A 97 -1.49 6.74 -3.01
C THR A 97 -0.36 6.08 -3.83
N PRO A 98 0.23 4.98 -3.33
CA PRO A 98 1.21 4.22 -4.10
C PRO A 98 0.67 3.76 -5.47
N GLN A 99 -0.64 3.50 -5.57
CA GLN A 99 -1.33 3.14 -6.81
C GLN A 99 -1.35 4.32 -7.81
N GLY A 100 -1.74 5.51 -7.37
CA GLY A 100 -1.76 6.70 -8.22
C GLY A 100 -0.38 7.03 -8.76
N ARG A 101 0.64 7.02 -7.90
CA ARG A 101 2.03 7.23 -8.31
C ARG A 101 2.51 6.19 -9.32
N SER A 102 2.15 4.93 -9.14
CA SER A 102 2.53 3.84 -10.05
C SER A 102 1.91 4.01 -11.44
N ILE A 103 0.67 4.48 -11.55
CA ILE A 103 0.01 4.77 -12.83
C ILE A 103 0.76 5.90 -13.56
N VAL A 104 1.12 6.96 -12.86
CA VAL A 104 1.89 8.08 -13.43
C VAL A 104 3.25 7.62 -13.95
N VAL A 105 3.95 6.77 -13.19
CA VAL A 105 5.24 6.21 -13.60
C VAL A 105 5.08 5.35 -14.85
N LEU A 106 4.11 4.44 -14.86
CA LEU A 106 3.84 3.55 -16.00
C LEU A 106 3.49 4.35 -17.28
N ALA A 107 2.64 5.36 -17.17
CA ALA A 107 2.29 6.24 -18.29
C ALA A 107 3.52 6.97 -18.86
N LYS A 108 4.41 7.42 -17.98
CA LYS A 108 5.67 8.05 -18.38
C LYS A 108 6.62 7.09 -19.08
N GLU A 109 6.75 5.87 -18.57
CA GLU A 109 7.67 4.86 -19.11
C GLU A 109 7.19 4.30 -20.47
N GLN A 110 5.89 4.00 -20.60
CA GLN A 110 5.36 3.38 -21.81
C GLN A 110 5.05 4.38 -22.92
N PHE A 111 4.57 5.58 -22.57
CA PHE A 111 4.10 6.57 -23.55
C PHE A 111 4.92 7.86 -23.58
N GLY A 112 5.97 7.96 -22.77
CA GLY A 112 6.82 9.16 -22.71
C GLY A 112 6.08 10.41 -22.22
N LEU A 113 4.93 10.25 -21.55
CA LEU A 113 4.12 11.35 -21.05
C LEU A 113 4.90 12.06 -19.94
N ARG A 114 5.42 13.25 -20.26
CA ARG A 114 6.11 14.08 -19.26
C ARG A 114 5.08 14.62 -18.29
N GLY A 115 5.41 14.56 -16.98
CA GLY A 115 4.50 15.00 -15.93
C GLY A 115 4.02 16.42 -16.17
N ARG A 116 2.71 16.58 -16.31
CA ARG A 116 2.05 17.87 -16.18
C ARG A 116 2.15 18.26 -14.71
N THR A 117 2.42 19.53 -14.45
CA THR A 117 2.43 20.05 -13.09
C THR A 117 1.00 20.34 -12.63
N LEU A 118 0.73 20.13 -11.34
CA LEU A 118 -0.56 20.48 -10.69
C LEU A 118 -0.95 21.96 -10.82
N GLU A 119 -0.05 22.77 -11.38
CA GLU A 119 -0.21 24.23 -11.57
C GLU A 119 -0.91 24.61 -12.88
N ASP A 120 -1.29 23.63 -13.73
CA ASP A 120 -2.06 23.94 -14.94
C ASP A 120 -3.42 24.52 -14.56
N LYS A 121 -3.57 25.82 -14.82
CA LYS A 121 -4.78 26.60 -14.51
C LYS A 121 -5.99 25.99 -15.21
N GLY A 122 -6.96 25.55 -14.43
CA GLY A 122 -8.23 25.01 -14.92
C GLY A 122 -8.46 23.53 -14.67
N MET A 123 -7.58 22.85 -13.93
CA MET A 123 -7.82 21.50 -13.44
C MET A 123 -8.45 21.53 -12.06
N GLU A 124 -9.61 20.90 -11.92
CA GLU A 124 -10.25 20.64 -10.63
C GLU A 124 -10.09 19.17 -10.27
N PHE A 125 -9.27 18.87 -9.27
CA PHE A 125 -9.01 17.50 -8.84
C PHE A 125 -10.07 17.01 -7.85
N ILE A 126 -10.56 15.79 -8.09
CA ILE A 126 -11.51 15.12 -7.22
C ILE A 126 -10.75 14.03 -6.45
N PRO A 127 -10.55 14.21 -5.13
CA PRO A 127 -9.82 13.25 -4.32
C PRO A 127 -10.60 11.93 -4.16
N PHE A 128 -9.88 10.84 -3.97
CA PHE A 128 -10.49 9.56 -3.68
C PHE A 128 -11.25 9.60 -2.35
N THR A 129 -12.48 9.10 -2.35
CA THR A 129 -13.25 8.87 -1.13
C THR A 129 -13.71 7.42 -1.05
N ALA A 130 -13.82 6.89 0.17
CA ALA A 130 -14.31 5.52 0.38
C ALA A 130 -15.80 5.37 0.00
N ALA A 131 -16.56 6.46 0.00
CA ALA A 131 -17.97 6.47 -0.37
C ALA A 131 -18.15 6.36 -1.88
N THR A 132 -17.39 7.14 -2.66
CA THR A 132 -17.47 7.13 -4.13
C THR A 132 -16.62 6.04 -4.76
N ARG A 133 -15.55 5.63 -4.09
CA ARG A 133 -14.53 4.67 -4.57
C ARG A 133 -13.92 5.08 -5.92
N MET A 134 -13.92 6.39 -6.18
CA MET A 134 -13.40 7.02 -7.38
C MET A 134 -12.57 8.25 -7.02
N SER A 135 -11.61 8.56 -7.89
CA SER A 135 -10.90 9.84 -7.96
C SER A 135 -10.96 10.34 -9.39
N GLY A 136 -10.61 11.59 -9.61
CA GLY A 136 -10.65 12.11 -10.97
C GLY A 136 -10.18 13.55 -11.09
N VAL A 137 -10.42 14.10 -12.28
CA VAL A 137 -10.12 15.48 -12.59
C VAL A 137 -11.17 16.02 -13.57
N ASN A 138 -11.59 17.26 -13.37
CA ASN A 138 -12.33 18.04 -14.34
C ASN A 138 -11.32 18.96 -15.02
N TYR A 139 -11.19 18.86 -16.32
CA TYR A 139 -10.26 19.65 -17.12
C TYR A 139 -10.90 20.09 -18.42
N ALA A 140 -10.95 21.36 -18.67
CA ALA A 140 -11.68 21.98 -19.78
C ALA A 140 -13.15 21.51 -19.79
N ASP A 141 -13.62 20.94 -20.89
CA ASP A 141 -14.99 20.40 -21.02
C ASP A 141 -15.06 18.87 -20.78
N SER A 142 -14.00 18.29 -20.18
CA SER A 142 -13.91 16.84 -19.96
C SER A 142 -13.90 16.50 -18.48
N GLU A 143 -14.65 15.47 -18.12
CA GLU A 143 -14.66 14.86 -16.80
C GLU A 143 -13.97 13.50 -16.87
N ILE A 144 -12.86 13.34 -16.16
CA ILE A 144 -12.13 12.08 -16.10
C ILE A 144 -12.35 11.47 -14.72
N ARG A 145 -12.77 10.22 -14.66
CA ARG A 145 -12.99 9.48 -13.42
C ARG A 145 -12.22 8.16 -13.48
N LYS A 146 -11.57 7.84 -12.37
CA LYS A 146 -10.79 6.60 -12.17
C LYS A 146 -11.22 5.93 -10.87
N GLY A 147 -11.49 4.64 -10.91
CA GLY A 147 -11.88 3.93 -9.70
C GLY A 147 -12.24 2.46 -9.91
N ALA A 148 -12.96 1.92 -8.94
CA ALA A 148 -13.47 0.56 -9.01
C ALA A 148 -14.51 0.42 -10.14
N ALA A 149 -14.51 -0.73 -10.80
CA ALA A 149 -15.31 -0.96 -12.00
C ALA A 149 -16.80 -0.72 -11.79
N ASP A 150 -17.35 -1.21 -10.67
CA ASP A 150 -18.76 -1.02 -10.29
C ASP A 150 -19.11 0.47 -10.07
N SER A 151 -18.23 1.23 -9.44
CA SER A 151 -18.43 2.65 -9.18
C SER A 151 -18.36 3.49 -10.47
N VAL A 152 -17.35 3.22 -11.31
CA VAL A 152 -17.20 3.93 -12.59
C VAL A 152 -18.35 3.56 -13.53
N ARG A 153 -18.81 2.30 -13.55
CA ARG A 153 -20.00 1.89 -14.31
C ARG A 153 -21.22 2.70 -13.91
N ALA A 154 -21.54 2.75 -12.62
CA ALA A 154 -22.69 3.50 -12.13
C ALA A 154 -22.59 4.99 -12.49
N TYR A 155 -21.39 5.56 -12.46
CA TYR A 155 -21.14 6.92 -12.86
C TYR A 155 -21.39 7.15 -14.36
N VAL A 156 -20.86 6.28 -15.23
CA VAL A 156 -21.01 6.36 -16.68
C VAL A 156 -22.49 6.21 -17.08
N GLU A 157 -23.21 5.25 -16.50
CA GLU A 157 -24.63 5.02 -16.76
C GLU A 157 -25.49 6.20 -16.27
N ALA A 158 -25.17 6.79 -15.11
CA ALA A 158 -25.85 7.99 -14.62
C ALA A 158 -25.64 9.22 -15.53
N ALA A 159 -24.48 9.30 -16.18
CA ALA A 159 -24.19 10.33 -17.18
C ALA A 159 -24.81 10.05 -18.55
N GLY A 160 -25.54 8.93 -18.73
CA GLY A 160 -26.15 8.53 -19.99
C GLY A 160 -25.20 7.81 -20.96
N GLY A 161 -24.00 7.45 -20.51
CA GLY A 161 -23.05 6.66 -21.28
C GLY A 161 -23.34 5.16 -21.20
N VAL A 162 -22.57 4.39 -21.96
CA VAL A 162 -22.68 2.92 -21.99
C VAL A 162 -21.36 2.32 -21.50
N PHE A 163 -21.42 1.46 -20.48
CA PHE A 163 -20.26 0.70 -20.05
C PHE A 163 -20.03 -0.47 -20.99
N SER A 164 -18.85 -0.55 -21.63
CA SER A 164 -18.61 -1.54 -22.68
C SER A 164 -18.45 -2.95 -22.09
N LYS A 165 -18.95 -3.94 -22.86
CA LYS A 165 -18.81 -5.36 -22.49
C LYS A 165 -17.35 -5.80 -22.44
N GLU A 166 -16.50 -5.26 -23.31
CA GLU A 166 -15.06 -5.51 -23.32
C GLU A 166 -14.37 -5.05 -22.05
N CYS A 167 -14.81 -3.90 -21.50
CA CYS A 167 -14.33 -3.42 -20.23
C CYS A 167 -14.67 -4.41 -19.10
N ASP A 168 -15.89 -4.98 -19.11
CA ASP A 168 -16.30 -6.03 -18.17
C ASP A 168 -15.41 -7.27 -18.27
N GLU A 169 -15.19 -7.75 -19.51
CA GLU A 169 -14.36 -8.91 -19.76
C GLU A 169 -12.90 -8.69 -19.33
N ALA A 170 -12.36 -7.48 -19.55
CA ALA A 170 -11.03 -7.10 -19.06
C ALA A 170 -10.96 -7.07 -17.54
N VAL A 171 -11.95 -6.47 -16.87
CA VAL A 171 -12.08 -6.43 -15.42
C VAL A 171 -12.10 -7.84 -14.80
N GLU A 172 -12.93 -8.74 -15.36
CA GLU A 172 -12.98 -10.13 -14.92
C GLU A 172 -11.67 -10.88 -15.12
N ARG A 173 -11.02 -10.68 -16.25
CA ARG A 173 -9.73 -11.31 -16.57
C ARG A 173 -8.66 -10.89 -15.57
N ILE A 174 -8.55 -9.59 -15.27
CA ILE A 174 -7.60 -9.06 -14.28
C ILE A 174 -7.90 -9.63 -12.88
N ALA A 175 -9.16 -9.65 -12.48
CA ALA A 175 -9.59 -10.16 -11.18
C ALA A 175 -9.28 -11.66 -11.01
N LYS A 176 -9.47 -12.48 -12.07
CA LYS A 176 -9.18 -13.92 -12.06
C LYS A 176 -7.70 -14.25 -11.83
N VAL A 177 -6.80 -13.39 -12.26
CA VAL A 177 -5.35 -13.56 -12.01
C VAL A 177 -4.87 -12.89 -10.72
N GLY A 178 -5.80 -12.40 -9.89
CA GLY A 178 -5.49 -11.77 -8.59
C GLY A 178 -5.08 -10.30 -8.69
N GLY A 179 -5.20 -9.69 -9.87
CA GLY A 179 -4.98 -8.27 -10.07
C GLY A 179 -6.11 -7.40 -9.49
N THR A 180 -5.86 -6.11 -9.38
CA THR A 180 -6.86 -5.12 -9.00
C THR A 180 -7.17 -4.27 -10.22
N PRO A 181 -8.32 -4.47 -10.88
CA PRO A 181 -8.70 -3.66 -12.02
C PRO A 181 -9.11 -2.25 -11.56
N LEU A 182 -8.61 -1.25 -12.26
CA LEU A 182 -9.05 0.14 -12.16
C LEU A 182 -9.58 0.58 -13.52
N VAL A 183 -10.77 1.13 -13.53
CA VAL A 183 -11.40 1.64 -14.74
C VAL A 183 -11.23 3.15 -14.82
N VAL A 184 -10.98 3.64 -16.01
CA VAL A 184 -10.91 5.07 -16.34
C VAL A 184 -12.01 5.37 -17.35
N ALA A 185 -12.82 6.39 -17.06
CA ALA A 185 -13.83 6.93 -17.95
C ALA A 185 -13.57 8.42 -18.22
N LYS A 186 -13.87 8.86 -19.43
CA LYS A 186 -13.78 10.24 -19.88
C LYS A 186 -15.06 10.63 -20.60
#